data_3bfa8b9e5da3f08b7cc74f7267acb33b
#
_entry.id   3bfa8b9e5da3f08b7cc74f7267acb33b
#
_cell.length_a   1.000
_cell.length_b   1.000
_cell.length_c   1.000
_cell.angle_alpha   90.00
_cell.angle_beta   90.00
_cell.angle_gamma   90.00
#
_symmetry.space_group_name_H-M   'P 1'
#
loop_
_entity.id
_entity.type
_entity.pdbx_description
1 polymer ?
#
loop_
_entity_poly.entity_id
_entity_poly.type
_entity_poly.pdbx_seq_one_letter_code
_entity_poly.pdbx_strand_id
1 'polypeptide(L)'
;EEFIDGPEYSIESLHYHDETHVLQFTQKQTTTFPYNVELGHIQPADFTEEQRSEIRTIIGKIARCLNFDGCGSHTELKVSSRGIVVIETSPRLGGDFITSTLVPLSTGINMERLLARMSVGEAIADEEFLPKFQKSSGVVFFELPEGRIESIGDIDRLGQIPGCKAWEFDKHVGDEVNRITSSLNRYGYAIFQTEGREQTIESMEEARNIVRKLVKVDILNNLT
;
A
#
# COMPACT_ATOMS: atom_id res chain seq x y z
N GLU A 1 3.40 -17.73 16.27
CA GLU A 1 4.52 -16.91 15.77
C GLU A 1 4.95 -15.90 16.82
N GLU A 2 6.20 -15.47 16.75
CA GLU A 2 6.70 -14.41 17.62
C GLU A 2 6.20 -13.05 17.13
N PHE A 3 5.79 -12.17 18.06
CA PHE A 3 5.48 -10.79 17.73
C PHE A 3 6.76 -10.01 17.41
N ILE A 4 6.77 -9.34 16.25
CA ILE A 4 7.88 -8.49 15.80
C ILE A 4 7.45 -7.03 15.91
N ASP A 5 8.25 -6.23 16.62
CA ASP A 5 8.06 -4.79 16.75
C ASP A 5 8.44 -4.03 15.47
N GLY A 6 8.14 -2.73 15.45
CA GLY A 6 8.57 -1.82 14.39
C GLY A 6 7.57 -1.64 13.24
N PRO A 7 7.85 -0.66 12.38
CA PRO A 7 7.02 -0.35 11.22
C PRO A 7 7.07 -1.46 10.17
N GLU A 8 5.94 -1.61 9.48
CA GLU A 8 5.71 -2.65 8.49
C GLU A 8 5.85 -2.10 7.06
N TYR A 9 6.41 -2.93 6.20
CA TYR A 9 6.68 -2.63 4.80
C TYR A 9 6.35 -3.82 3.93
N SER A 10 6.13 -3.56 2.63
CA SER A 10 6.13 -4.62 1.62
C SER A 10 7.10 -4.31 0.48
N ILE A 11 7.60 -5.39 -0.12
CA ILE A 11 8.57 -5.35 -1.20
C ILE A 11 7.97 -6.06 -2.41
N GLU A 12 7.88 -5.30 -3.50
CA GLU A 12 7.28 -5.78 -4.72
C GLU A 12 8.38 -6.18 -5.71
N SER A 13 8.36 -7.45 -6.11
CA SER A 13 9.41 -8.01 -6.97
C SER A 13 8.86 -8.83 -8.11
N LEU A 14 9.63 -8.94 -9.19
CA LEU A 14 9.45 -9.92 -10.27
C LEU A 14 10.71 -10.81 -10.34
N HIS A 15 10.49 -12.08 -10.57
CA HIS A 15 11.55 -13.09 -10.71
C HIS A 15 11.53 -13.64 -12.12
N TYR A 16 12.65 -13.49 -12.83
CA TYR A 16 12.73 -13.85 -14.25
C TYR A 16 14.13 -14.33 -14.60
N HIS A 17 14.23 -15.54 -15.16
CA HIS A 17 15.48 -16.20 -15.54
C HIS A 17 16.52 -16.24 -14.40
N ASP A 18 16.08 -16.76 -13.22
CA ASP A 18 16.90 -16.85 -12.00
C ASP A 18 17.33 -15.49 -11.40
N GLU A 19 16.90 -14.37 -11.99
CA GLU A 19 17.16 -13.04 -11.47
C GLU A 19 15.97 -12.49 -10.67
N THR A 20 16.27 -11.70 -9.65
CA THR A 20 15.29 -11.03 -8.80
C THR A 20 15.33 -9.53 -9.03
N HIS A 21 14.26 -8.99 -9.58
CA HIS A 21 14.08 -7.55 -9.78
C HIS A 21 13.18 -6.98 -8.69
N VAL A 22 13.77 -6.32 -7.69
CA VAL A 22 13.03 -5.56 -6.67
C VAL A 22 12.61 -4.23 -7.29
N LEU A 23 11.31 -4.08 -7.54
CA LEU A 23 10.76 -2.97 -8.31
C LEU A 23 10.28 -1.81 -7.43
N GLN A 24 9.77 -2.12 -6.22
CA GLN A 24 9.32 -1.05 -5.32
C GLN A 24 9.34 -1.48 -3.86
N PHE A 25 9.46 -0.48 -3.00
CA PHE A 25 9.42 -0.57 -1.54
C PHE A 25 8.22 0.23 -1.06
N THR A 26 7.31 -0.42 -0.34
CA THR A 26 6.07 0.17 0.16
C THR A 26 6.12 0.27 1.67
N GLN A 27 5.84 1.44 2.23
CA GLN A 27 5.57 1.58 3.65
C GLN A 27 4.09 1.43 3.91
N LYS A 28 3.72 0.60 4.88
CA LYS A 28 2.35 0.40 5.32
C LYS A 28 2.01 1.32 6.49
N GLN A 29 0.78 1.78 6.54
CA GLN A 29 0.16 2.44 7.69
C GLN A 29 -0.94 1.52 8.18
N THR A 30 -0.87 1.08 9.43
CA THR A 30 -1.81 0.09 9.99
C THR A 30 -2.51 0.64 11.23
N THR A 31 -3.67 0.07 11.56
CA THR A 31 -4.27 0.24 12.89
C THR A 31 -3.34 -0.36 13.95
N THR A 32 -3.57 0.02 15.20
CA THR A 32 -2.84 -0.57 16.33
C THR A 32 -3.27 -2.01 16.59
N PHE A 33 -2.38 -2.74 17.28
CA PHE A 33 -2.69 -4.08 17.81
C PHE A 33 -4.08 -4.07 18.52
N PRO A 34 -4.92 -5.11 18.41
CA PRO A 34 -4.59 -6.44 17.85
C PRO A 34 -4.90 -6.60 16.36
N TYR A 35 -5.49 -5.65 15.68
CA TYR A 35 -6.04 -5.87 14.34
C TYR A 35 -5.01 -5.68 13.21
N ASN A 36 -4.11 -4.69 13.33
CA ASN A 36 -3.08 -4.35 12.31
C ASN A 36 -3.65 -4.23 10.89
N VAL A 37 -4.85 -3.65 10.76
CA VAL A 37 -5.50 -3.44 9.46
C VAL A 37 -4.82 -2.29 8.73
N GLU A 38 -4.52 -2.45 7.45
CA GLU A 38 -3.92 -1.41 6.61
C GLU A 38 -4.87 -0.24 6.41
N LEU A 39 -4.40 0.94 6.78
CA LEU A 39 -5.06 2.24 6.58
C LEU A 39 -4.41 3.09 5.50
N GLY A 40 -3.34 2.60 4.90
CA GLY A 40 -2.69 3.26 3.79
C GLY A 40 -1.35 2.66 3.41
N HIS A 41 -0.92 2.97 2.20
CA HIS A 41 0.36 2.59 1.63
C HIS A 41 1.00 3.79 0.98
N ILE A 42 2.33 3.89 1.05
CA ILE A 42 3.09 4.93 0.38
C ILE A 42 4.36 4.37 -0.25
N GLN A 43 4.65 4.82 -1.47
CA GLN A 43 5.79 4.45 -2.28
C GLN A 43 6.54 5.70 -2.77
N PRO A 44 7.89 5.66 -2.81
CA PRO A 44 8.73 4.65 -2.21
C PRO A 44 8.75 4.76 -0.67
N ALA A 45 9.06 3.66 0.02
CA ALA A 45 9.39 3.71 1.45
C ALA A 45 10.70 4.49 1.68
N ASP A 46 10.79 5.13 2.84
CA ASP A 46 11.96 5.91 3.24
C ASP A 46 13.05 5.00 3.85
N PHE A 47 13.72 4.26 2.97
CA PHE A 47 14.87 3.42 3.34
C PHE A 47 16.17 4.06 2.93
N THR A 48 17.22 3.88 3.74
CA THR A 48 18.60 4.19 3.33
C THR A 48 19.06 3.23 2.23
N GLU A 49 20.12 3.58 1.50
CA GLU A 49 20.65 2.68 0.46
C GLU A 49 21.21 1.38 1.06
N GLU A 50 21.73 1.41 2.28
CA GLU A 50 22.17 0.22 3.01
C GLU A 50 21.00 -0.72 3.27
N GLN A 51 19.88 -0.18 3.77
CA GLN A 51 18.66 -0.95 4.01
C GLN A 51 18.09 -1.51 2.70
N ARG A 52 18.05 -0.71 1.64
CA ARG A 52 17.62 -1.18 0.30
C ARG A 52 18.48 -2.32 -0.21
N SER A 53 19.80 -2.23 -0.06
CA SER A 53 20.76 -3.26 -0.45
C SER A 53 20.57 -4.54 0.36
N GLU A 54 20.41 -4.42 1.68
CA GLU A 54 20.12 -5.54 2.57
C GLU A 54 18.81 -6.25 2.19
N ILE A 55 17.74 -5.48 1.98
CA ILE A 55 16.43 -6.02 1.57
C ILE A 55 16.54 -6.75 0.24
N ARG A 56 17.18 -6.17 -0.79
CA ARG A 56 17.41 -6.85 -2.08
C ARG A 56 18.12 -8.18 -1.89
N THR A 57 19.11 -8.22 -1.02
CA THR A 57 19.85 -9.45 -0.69
C THR A 57 18.95 -10.49 -0.04
N ILE A 58 18.09 -10.08 0.90
CA ILE A 58 17.12 -10.95 1.58
C ILE A 58 16.13 -11.52 0.55
N ILE A 59 15.51 -10.66 -0.29
CA ILE A 59 14.53 -11.10 -1.30
C ILE A 59 15.17 -12.07 -2.30
N GLY A 60 16.38 -11.79 -2.76
CA GLY A 60 17.10 -12.71 -3.66
C GLY A 60 17.44 -14.06 -3.01
N LYS A 61 17.72 -14.10 -1.69
CA LYS A 61 17.90 -15.38 -0.97
C LYS A 61 16.58 -16.14 -0.86
N ILE A 62 15.49 -15.47 -0.53
CA ILE A 62 14.14 -16.07 -0.46
C ILE A 62 13.77 -16.68 -1.81
N ALA A 63 13.92 -15.91 -2.89
CA ALA A 63 13.59 -16.35 -4.24
C ALA A 63 14.34 -17.64 -4.63
N ARG A 64 15.64 -17.70 -4.36
CA ARG A 64 16.43 -18.91 -4.60
C ARG A 64 16.01 -20.09 -3.73
N CYS A 65 15.73 -19.86 -2.44
CA CYS A 65 15.30 -20.92 -1.53
C CYS A 65 13.95 -21.51 -1.90
N LEU A 66 13.04 -20.69 -2.46
CA LEU A 66 11.68 -21.08 -2.83
C LEU A 66 11.53 -21.38 -4.33
N ASN A 67 12.62 -21.30 -5.11
CA ASN A 67 12.64 -21.48 -6.57
C ASN A 67 11.62 -20.56 -7.27
N PHE A 68 11.60 -19.28 -6.89
CA PHE A 68 10.78 -18.29 -7.58
C PHE A 68 11.38 -17.95 -8.93
N ASP A 69 10.69 -18.28 -10.01
CA ASP A 69 11.01 -17.90 -11.38
C ASP A 69 9.72 -17.77 -12.21
N GLY A 70 9.69 -16.86 -13.17
CA GLY A 70 8.50 -16.59 -13.97
C GLY A 70 7.32 -16.06 -13.15
N CYS A 71 7.54 -15.47 -11.98
CA CYS A 71 6.49 -15.04 -11.06
C CYS A 71 6.76 -13.66 -10.45
N GLY A 72 5.71 -13.07 -9.88
CA GLY A 72 5.84 -11.94 -8.98
C GLY A 72 5.96 -12.40 -7.53
N SER A 73 6.50 -11.56 -6.65
CA SER A 73 6.38 -11.76 -5.21
C SER A 73 6.02 -10.47 -4.47
N HIS A 74 5.22 -10.65 -3.45
CA HIS A 74 4.90 -9.67 -2.43
C HIS A 74 5.48 -10.19 -1.11
N THR A 75 6.45 -9.44 -0.55
CA THR A 75 7.13 -9.85 0.68
C THR A 75 6.92 -8.80 1.75
N GLU A 76 6.33 -9.17 2.87
CA GLU A 76 6.12 -8.32 4.03
C GLU A 76 7.29 -8.45 4.99
N LEU A 77 7.74 -7.31 5.50
CA LEU A 77 8.83 -7.24 6.47
C LEU A 77 8.62 -6.11 7.47
N LYS A 78 9.30 -6.20 8.60
CA LYS A 78 9.38 -5.14 9.59
C LYS A 78 10.82 -4.71 9.81
N VAL A 79 11.03 -3.42 10.02
CA VAL A 79 12.30 -2.87 10.52
C VAL A 79 12.17 -2.78 12.03
N SER A 80 12.66 -3.80 12.68
CA SER A 80 12.57 -3.99 14.14
C SER A 80 13.82 -3.50 14.86
N SER A 81 13.79 -3.52 16.18
CA SER A 81 14.99 -3.29 17.04
C SER A 81 16.11 -4.31 16.78
N ARG A 82 15.82 -5.44 16.16
CA ARG A 82 16.77 -6.52 15.79
C ARG A 82 17.22 -6.46 14.33
N GLY A 83 16.83 -5.45 13.58
CA GLY A 83 17.08 -5.31 12.15
C GLY A 83 15.87 -5.68 11.29
N ILE A 84 16.11 -6.02 10.03
CA ILE A 84 15.05 -6.36 9.07
C ILE A 84 14.59 -7.80 9.30
N VAL A 85 13.29 -7.98 9.56
CA VAL A 85 12.67 -9.29 9.80
C VAL A 85 11.55 -9.50 8.79
N VAL A 86 11.65 -10.59 8.02
CA VAL A 86 10.60 -11.01 7.08
C VAL A 86 9.43 -11.61 7.86
N ILE A 87 8.23 -11.15 7.55
CA ILE A 87 6.98 -11.61 8.16
C ILE A 87 6.32 -12.67 7.28
N GLU A 88 6.16 -12.34 6.00
CA GLU A 88 5.51 -13.22 5.02
C GLU A 88 6.11 -12.98 3.63
N THR A 89 6.09 -14.01 2.79
CA THR A 89 6.30 -13.87 1.34
C THR A 89 5.32 -14.75 0.59
N SER A 90 4.80 -14.21 -0.49
CA SER A 90 3.83 -14.90 -1.35
C SER A 90 4.22 -14.75 -2.81
N PRO A 91 4.20 -15.84 -3.64
CA PRO A 91 4.51 -15.77 -5.07
C PRO A 91 3.34 -15.21 -5.87
N ARG A 92 2.90 -14.02 -5.52
CA ARG A 92 1.83 -13.26 -6.16
C ARG A 92 2.12 -11.77 -6.11
N LEU A 93 1.40 -10.99 -6.90
CA LEU A 93 1.44 -9.54 -6.81
C LEU A 93 0.71 -9.05 -5.55
N GLY A 94 1.16 -7.91 -5.00
CA GLY A 94 0.55 -7.25 -3.86
C GLY A 94 -0.86 -6.71 -4.17
N GLY A 95 -1.74 -6.77 -3.18
CA GLY A 95 -3.10 -6.24 -3.23
C GLY A 95 -3.18 -4.74 -2.91
N ASP A 96 -4.36 -4.29 -2.49
CA ASP A 96 -4.61 -2.93 -1.96
C ASP A 96 -4.06 -1.81 -2.85
N PHE A 97 -4.22 -1.94 -4.18
CA PHE A 97 -3.68 -1.03 -5.19
C PHE A 97 -2.15 -0.99 -5.29
N ILE A 98 -1.41 -1.73 -4.47
CA ILE A 98 0.06 -1.65 -4.40
C ILE A 98 0.68 -1.87 -5.78
N THR A 99 0.46 -3.05 -6.39
CA THR A 99 1.08 -3.39 -7.67
C THR A 99 0.30 -2.91 -8.88
N SER A 100 -1.03 -2.91 -8.80
CA SER A 100 -1.88 -2.50 -9.92
C SER A 100 -1.85 -1.00 -10.21
N THR A 101 -1.62 -0.18 -9.17
CA THR A 101 -1.78 1.27 -9.27
C THR A 101 -0.58 2.04 -8.72
N LEU A 102 -0.14 1.77 -7.48
CA LEU A 102 0.91 2.58 -6.86
C LEU A 102 2.27 2.37 -7.52
N VAL A 103 2.66 1.14 -7.84
CA VAL A 103 3.92 0.88 -8.57
C VAL A 103 3.94 1.58 -9.92
N PRO A 104 2.94 1.47 -10.80
CA PRO A 104 2.88 2.25 -12.03
C PRO A 104 2.94 3.77 -11.82
N LEU A 105 2.25 4.29 -10.81
CA LEU A 105 2.26 5.72 -10.51
C LEU A 105 3.60 6.21 -9.97
N SER A 106 4.35 5.39 -9.22
CA SER A 106 5.64 5.79 -8.64
C SER A 106 6.84 5.56 -9.56
N THR A 107 6.78 4.54 -10.44
CA THR A 107 7.93 4.10 -11.26
C THR A 107 7.69 4.08 -12.76
N GLY A 108 6.44 4.04 -13.21
CA GLY A 108 6.07 3.79 -14.61
C GLY A 108 6.16 2.32 -15.04
N ILE A 109 6.44 1.40 -14.11
CA ILE A 109 6.50 -0.04 -14.37
C ILE A 109 5.11 -0.64 -14.17
N ASN A 110 4.61 -1.38 -15.14
CA ASN A 110 3.37 -2.15 -15.03
C ASN A 110 3.70 -3.62 -14.74
N MET A 111 3.69 -4.00 -13.47
CA MET A 111 4.04 -5.35 -13.01
C MET A 111 3.09 -6.41 -13.55
N GLU A 112 1.79 -6.12 -13.61
CA GLU A 112 0.78 -7.06 -14.10
C GLU A 112 1.01 -7.39 -15.58
N ARG A 113 1.32 -6.36 -16.40
CA ARG A 113 1.64 -6.55 -17.81
C ARG A 113 2.93 -7.35 -18.00
N LEU A 114 3.98 -7.06 -17.24
CA LEU A 114 5.24 -7.82 -17.32
C LEU A 114 4.99 -9.28 -16.94
N LEU A 115 4.29 -9.53 -15.84
CA LEU A 115 3.97 -10.88 -15.39
C LEU A 115 3.12 -11.64 -16.43
N ALA A 116 2.13 -10.99 -17.04
CA ALA A 116 1.33 -11.61 -18.10
C ALA A 116 2.18 -12.00 -19.32
N ARG A 117 3.11 -11.14 -19.75
CA ARG A 117 4.05 -11.43 -20.85
C ARG A 117 4.99 -12.56 -20.50
N MET A 118 5.56 -12.56 -19.29
CA MET A 118 6.38 -13.65 -18.77
C MET A 118 5.63 -15.00 -18.80
N SER A 119 4.36 -14.99 -18.39
CA SER A 119 3.52 -16.19 -18.31
C SER A 119 3.23 -16.83 -19.67
N VAL A 120 3.31 -16.08 -20.76
CA VAL A 120 3.16 -16.60 -22.13
C VAL A 120 4.49 -16.83 -22.85
N GLY A 121 5.61 -16.72 -22.11
CA GLY A 121 6.95 -16.97 -22.62
C GLY A 121 7.49 -15.85 -23.52
N GLU A 122 6.95 -14.64 -23.44
CA GLU A 122 7.47 -13.48 -24.13
C GLU A 122 8.75 -13.01 -23.44
N ALA A 123 9.81 -12.76 -24.22
CA ALA A 123 11.06 -12.23 -23.69
C ALA A 123 10.85 -10.79 -23.16
N ILE A 124 11.38 -10.54 -21.96
CA ILE A 124 11.36 -9.23 -21.31
C ILE A 124 12.79 -8.69 -21.32
N ALA A 125 12.98 -7.47 -21.78
CA ALA A 125 14.28 -6.81 -21.74
C ALA A 125 14.56 -6.23 -20.34
N ASP A 126 15.81 -6.24 -19.90
CA ASP A 126 16.22 -5.79 -18.56
C ASP A 126 15.79 -4.35 -18.27
N GLU A 127 15.78 -3.49 -19.29
CA GLU A 127 15.34 -2.10 -19.17
C GLU A 127 13.87 -1.97 -18.77
N GLU A 128 13.05 -2.99 -19.03
CA GLU A 128 11.62 -2.98 -18.67
C GLU A 128 11.39 -3.13 -17.15
N PHE A 129 12.39 -3.65 -16.42
CA PHE A 129 12.39 -3.70 -14.96
C PHE A 129 12.92 -2.42 -14.32
N LEU A 130 13.42 -1.47 -15.10
CA LEU A 130 13.95 -0.21 -14.60
C LEU A 130 12.84 0.86 -14.50
N PRO A 131 12.85 1.71 -13.47
CA PRO A 131 11.89 2.79 -13.35
C PRO A 131 12.07 3.82 -14.47
N LYS A 132 10.97 4.19 -15.12
CA LYS A 132 10.92 5.22 -16.18
C LYS A 132 10.98 6.63 -15.61
N PHE A 133 10.59 6.78 -14.36
CA PHE A 133 10.64 8.00 -13.56
C PHE A 133 10.62 7.64 -12.08
N GLN A 134 10.85 8.63 -11.24
CA GLN A 134 10.80 8.48 -9.79
C GLN A 134 9.85 9.52 -9.23
N LYS A 135 8.64 9.08 -8.85
CA LYS A 135 7.61 9.89 -8.17
C LYS A 135 7.20 9.20 -6.89
N SER A 136 6.38 9.88 -6.11
CA SER A 136 5.73 9.26 -4.98
C SER A 136 4.27 8.96 -5.30
N SER A 137 3.78 7.85 -4.76
CA SER A 137 2.37 7.49 -4.83
C SER A 137 1.90 6.94 -3.48
N GLY A 138 0.63 7.10 -3.18
CA GLY A 138 0.06 6.57 -1.95
C GLY A 138 -1.43 6.34 -2.06
N VAL A 139 -1.92 5.45 -1.22
CA VAL A 139 -3.34 5.24 -0.99
C VAL A 139 -3.64 5.44 0.49
N VAL A 140 -4.72 6.11 0.79
CA VAL A 140 -5.30 6.20 2.12
C VAL A 140 -6.67 5.53 2.13
N PHE A 141 -6.92 4.70 3.12
CA PHE A 141 -8.24 4.13 3.38
C PHE A 141 -8.90 4.91 4.51
N PHE A 142 -10.20 5.14 4.37
CA PHE A 142 -10.94 5.96 5.32
C PHE A 142 -11.45 5.14 6.50
N GLU A 143 -11.32 5.73 7.68
CA GLU A 143 -11.91 5.28 8.92
C GLU A 143 -12.82 6.37 9.49
N LEU A 144 -13.87 5.95 10.18
CA LEU A 144 -14.83 6.82 10.86
C LEU A 144 -15.04 6.32 12.29
N PRO A 145 -15.48 7.17 13.23
CA PRO A 145 -15.88 6.72 14.54
C PRO A 145 -17.11 5.80 14.47
N GLU A 146 -17.23 4.87 15.42
CA GLU A 146 -18.38 3.96 15.50
C GLU A 146 -19.66 4.74 15.77
N GLY A 147 -20.73 4.39 15.04
CA GLY A 147 -22.03 5.06 15.18
C GLY A 147 -22.87 4.98 13.92
N ARG A 148 -23.73 5.95 13.71
CA ARG A 148 -24.58 6.06 12.52
C ARG A 148 -24.31 7.36 11.78
N ILE A 149 -24.16 7.30 10.46
CA ILE A 149 -23.92 8.50 9.64
C ILE A 149 -25.16 9.38 9.62
N GLU A 150 -25.05 10.59 10.16
CA GLU A 150 -26.13 11.59 10.18
C GLU A 150 -26.13 12.47 8.93
N SER A 151 -24.91 12.83 8.45
CA SER A 151 -24.79 13.67 7.27
C SER A 151 -23.44 13.47 6.59
N ILE A 152 -23.43 13.69 5.27
CA ILE A 152 -22.23 13.69 4.44
C ILE A 152 -22.23 15.03 3.69
N GLY A 153 -21.18 15.84 3.88
CA GLY A 153 -20.99 17.08 3.13
C GLY A 153 -20.48 16.83 1.71
N ASP A 154 -19.92 17.88 1.10
CA ASP A 154 -19.37 17.83 -0.27
C ASP A 154 -18.09 16.96 -0.31
N ILE A 155 -18.26 15.64 -0.41
CA ILE A 155 -17.16 14.67 -0.42
C ILE A 155 -16.38 14.71 -1.74
N ASP A 156 -16.92 15.27 -2.82
CA ASP A 156 -16.26 15.42 -4.12
C ASP A 156 -14.97 16.27 -4.01
N ARG A 157 -14.83 17.03 -2.93
CA ARG A 157 -13.60 17.75 -2.59
C ARG A 157 -12.37 16.84 -2.50
N LEU A 158 -12.52 15.54 -2.27
CA LEU A 158 -11.41 14.58 -2.32
C LEU A 158 -10.71 14.61 -3.69
N GLY A 159 -11.48 14.70 -4.78
CA GLY A 159 -10.95 14.78 -6.14
C GLY A 159 -10.21 16.09 -6.44
N GLN A 160 -10.35 17.12 -5.60
CA GLN A 160 -9.71 18.42 -5.78
C GLN A 160 -8.36 18.53 -5.06
N ILE A 161 -8.01 17.54 -4.23
CA ILE A 161 -6.72 17.51 -3.53
C ILE A 161 -5.59 17.38 -4.56
N PRO A 162 -4.50 18.16 -4.45
CA PRO A 162 -3.37 18.05 -5.35
C PRO A 162 -2.82 16.62 -5.44
N GLY A 163 -2.63 16.14 -6.67
CA GLY A 163 -2.12 14.79 -6.93
C GLY A 163 -3.15 13.67 -6.83
N CYS A 164 -4.42 13.94 -6.53
CA CYS A 164 -5.47 12.93 -6.51
C CYS A 164 -5.65 12.30 -7.90
N LYS A 165 -5.65 10.98 -7.95
CA LYS A 165 -5.81 10.16 -9.16
C LYS A 165 -7.13 9.40 -9.19
N ALA A 166 -7.57 8.95 -8.02
CA ALA A 166 -8.84 8.27 -7.83
C ALA A 166 -9.28 8.40 -6.38
N TRP A 167 -10.56 8.34 -6.14
CA TRP A 167 -11.13 8.27 -4.80
C TRP A 167 -12.50 7.59 -4.86
N GLU A 168 -12.89 7.01 -3.76
CA GLU A 168 -14.21 6.42 -3.57
C GLU A 168 -14.61 6.54 -2.10
N PHE A 169 -15.87 6.83 -1.86
CA PHE A 169 -16.47 6.80 -0.54
C PHE A 169 -17.80 6.06 -0.64
N ASP A 170 -17.91 4.90 -0.01
CA ASP A 170 -18.94 3.88 -0.24
C ASP A 170 -20.07 3.89 0.81
N LYS A 171 -20.16 4.95 1.63
CA LYS A 171 -21.17 5.08 2.66
C LYS A 171 -22.20 6.15 2.35
N HIS A 172 -23.39 5.96 2.92
CA HIS A 172 -24.54 6.84 2.76
C HIS A 172 -25.07 7.30 4.13
N VAL A 173 -25.85 8.38 4.11
CA VAL A 173 -26.56 8.84 5.31
C VAL A 173 -27.50 7.73 5.81
N GLY A 174 -27.40 7.43 7.09
CA GLY A 174 -28.14 6.37 7.75
C GLY A 174 -27.38 5.04 7.87
N ASP A 175 -26.25 4.86 7.20
CA ASP A 175 -25.43 3.66 7.34
C ASP A 175 -24.78 3.57 8.73
N GLU A 176 -24.59 2.34 9.20
CA GLU A 176 -23.82 2.06 10.40
C GLU A 176 -22.32 2.03 10.09
N VAL A 177 -21.58 2.59 11.02
CA VAL A 177 -20.11 2.59 11.05
C VAL A 177 -19.66 1.70 12.19
N ASN A 178 -18.91 0.68 11.90
CA ASN A 178 -18.34 -0.23 12.87
C ASN A 178 -16.83 -0.02 12.97
N ARG A 179 -16.24 -0.53 14.04
CA ARG A 179 -14.79 -0.54 14.18
C ARG A 179 -14.13 -1.31 13.03
N ILE A 180 -13.04 -0.77 12.48
CA ILE A 180 -12.25 -1.46 11.47
C ILE A 180 -11.45 -2.59 12.14
N THR A 181 -11.85 -3.82 11.87
CA THR A 181 -11.21 -5.05 12.37
C THR A 181 -10.68 -5.92 11.23
N SER A 182 -10.95 -5.52 9.97
CA SER A 182 -10.54 -6.20 8.75
C SER A 182 -10.47 -5.19 7.61
N SER A 183 -9.67 -5.46 6.60
CA SER A 183 -9.57 -4.63 5.38
C SER A 183 -10.91 -4.50 4.64
N LEU A 184 -11.82 -5.44 4.82
CA LEU A 184 -13.19 -5.40 4.26
C LEU A 184 -14.11 -4.40 4.97
N ASN A 185 -13.72 -3.87 6.12
CA ASN A 185 -14.50 -2.87 6.86
C ASN A 185 -14.05 -1.42 6.60
N ARG A 186 -13.19 -1.17 5.63
CA ARG A 186 -12.77 0.18 5.23
C ARG A 186 -13.89 0.84 4.42
N TYR A 187 -14.02 2.18 4.53
CA TYR A 187 -15.18 2.93 4.03
C TYR A 187 -14.89 3.75 2.76
N GLY A 188 -13.90 3.33 2.01
CA GLY A 188 -13.46 4.00 0.80
C GLY A 188 -11.98 4.34 0.87
N TYR A 189 -11.50 5.02 -0.17
CA TYR A 189 -10.08 5.31 -0.35
C TYR A 189 -9.86 6.59 -1.16
N ALA A 190 -8.62 7.11 -1.11
CA ALA A 190 -8.10 8.08 -2.08
C ALA A 190 -6.67 7.72 -2.47
N ILE A 191 -6.35 7.83 -3.76
CA ILE A 191 -5.06 7.51 -4.37
C ILE A 191 -4.40 8.78 -4.88
N PHE A 192 -3.12 8.93 -4.59
CA PHE A 192 -2.33 10.10 -4.92
C PHE A 192 -1.06 9.75 -5.70
N GLN A 193 -0.63 10.68 -6.56
CA GLN A 193 0.70 10.73 -7.16
C GLN A 193 1.20 12.15 -7.07
N THR A 194 2.40 12.34 -6.51
CA THR A 194 3.07 13.64 -6.39
C THR A 194 4.54 13.52 -6.78
N GLU A 195 5.25 14.64 -6.85
CA GLU A 195 6.68 14.63 -7.16
C GLU A 195 7.53 14.07 -6.01
N GLY A 196 7.07 14.18 -4.77
CA GLY A 196 7.83 13.76 -3.59
C GLY A 196 6.96 13.15 -2.50
N ARG A 197 7.61 12.35 -1.65
CA ARG A 197 6.97 11.60 -0.57
C ARG A 197 6.21 12.48 0.43
N GLU A 198 6.80 13.61 0.83
CA GLU A 198 6.18 14.54 1.79
C GLU A 198 4.84 15.07 1.27
N GLN A 199 4.80 15.49 0.00
CA GLN A 199 3.57 15.94 -0.64
C GLN A 199 2.50 14.83 -0.69
N THR A 200 2.91 13.58 -0.93
CA THR A 200 1.96 12.46 -0.89
C THR A 200 1.38 12.28 0.51
N ILE A 201 2.21 12.36 1.55
CA ILE A 201 1.75 12.27 2.94
C ILE A 201 0.77 13.39 3.27
N GLU A 202 1.10 14.63 2.89
CA GLU A 202 0.23 15.79 3.09
C GLU A 202 -1.14 15.60 2.41
N SER A 203 -1.14 15.14 1.15
CA SER A 203 -2.38 14.88 0.41
C SER A 203 -3.22 13.76 1.04
N MET A 204 -2.58 12.69 1.53
CA MET A 204 -3.26 11.61 2.24
C MET A 204 -3.87 12.09 3.56
N GLU A 205 -3.16 12.93 4.33
CA GLU A 205 -3.67 13.52 5.57
C GLU A 205 -4.81 14.52 5.30
N GLU A 206 -4.71 15.31 4.24
CA GLU A 206 -5.80 16.20 3.83
C GLU A 206 -7.06 15.41 3.50
N ALA A 207 -6.94 14.29 2.79
CA ALA A 207 -8.08 13.42 2.49
C ALA A 207 -8.73 12.86 3.77
N ARG A 208 -7.95 12.37 4.73
CA ARG A 208 -8.46 11.95 6.05
C ARG A 208 -9.21 13.08 6.76
N ASN A 209 -8.64 14.28 6.75
CA ASN A 209 -9.23 15.44 7.41
C ASN A 209 -10.53 15.89 6.75
N ILE A 210 -10.62 15.83 5.41
CA ILE A 210 -11.86 16.10 4.67
C ILE A 210 -12.94 15.11 5.09
N VAL A 211 -12.67 13.83 5.07
CA VAL A 211 -13.66 12.80 5.46
C VAL A 211 -14.11 12.99 6.90
N ARG A 212 -13.18 13.12 7.86
CA ARG A 212 -13.49 13.36 9.29
C ARG A 212 -14.31 14.62 9.52
N LYS A 213 -14.10 15.66 8.71
CA LYS A 213 -14.81 16.94 8.85
C LYS A 213 -16.20 16.92 8.23
N LEU A 214 -16.33 16.27 7.07
CA LEU A 214 -17.56 16.31 6.26
C LEU A 214 -18.55 15.20 6.59
N VAL A 215 -18.06 14.06 7.09
CA VAL A 215 -18.93 12.96 7.52
C VAL A 215 -19.21 13.09 9.00
N LYS A 216 -20.48 13.30 9.33
CA LYS A 216 -20.94 13.39 10.72
C LYS A 216 -21.54 12.06 11.14
N VAL A 217 -21.02 11.53 12.23
CA VAL A 217 -21.46 10.26 12.81
C VAL A 217 -22.05 10.53 14.19
N ASP A 218 -23.30 10.11 14.40
CA ASP A 218 -23.89 10.04 15.73
C ASP A 218 -23.23 8.87 16.46
N ILE A 219 -22.36 9.23 17.40
CA ILE A 219 -21.62 8.26 18.21
C ILE A 219 -22.64 7.66 19.19
N LEU A 220 -22.97 6.39 19.01
CA LEU A 220 -23.77 5.66 19.97
C LEU A 220 -23.06 5.73 21.33
N ASN A 221 -23.52 6.65 22.19
CA ASN A 221 -23.10 6.68 23.58
C ASN A 221 -23.54 5.35 24.21
N ASN A 222 -22.68 4.36 24.26
CA ASN A 222 -22.85 3.20 25.12
C ASN A 222 -22.79 3.67 26.56
N LEU A 223 -23.88 4.30 27.01
CA LEU A 223 -24.20 4.48 28.41
C LEU A 223 -24.75 3.14 28.93
N THR A 224 -23.87 2.24 29.34
CA THR A 224 -24.16 1.30 30.43
C THR A 224 -22.85 0.82 31.06
#